data_b3e0e61efbfb1d335c6db616a159932e
#
_entry.id   b3e0e61efbfb1d335c6db616a159932e
#
_cell.length_a   1.000
_cell.length_b   1.000
_cell.length_c   1.000
_cell.angle_alpha   90.00
_cell.angle_beta   90.00
_cell.angle_gamma   90.00
#
_symmetry.space_group_name_H-M   'P 1'
#
loop_
_entity.id
_entity.type
_entity.pdbx_description
1 polymer ?
#
loop_
_entity_poly.entity_id
_entity_poly.type
_entity_poly.pdbx_seq_one_letter_code
_entity_poly.pdbx_strand_id
1 'polypeptide(L)'
;MKKLYIVAIVILLVAIGVIIMTLKKTTTYSDFAESAANQNTEFHIVGKLDKTQPEVYDPTINTDEFSFYLTDNKGLTRQVVLHKSKPQDFDKSEQIVLIGKMQNDVFHANDILLKCPSKYNQAAPQIQ
;
A
#
# COMPACT_ATOMS: atom_id res chain seq x y z
N MET A 1 -27.05 13.54 -41.86
CA MET A 1 -26.56 12.24 -41.44
C MET A 1 -25.11 12.27 -40.99
N LYS A 2 -24.23 12.91 -41.76
CA LYS A 2 -22.80 13.00 -41.38
C LYS A 2 -22.58 13.70 -40.03
N LYS A 3 -23.39 14.70 -39.74
CA LYS A 3 -23.30 15.41 -38.44
C LYS A 3 -23.66 14.53 -37.29
N LEU A 4 -24.57 13.60 -37.49
CA LEU A 4 -24.97 12.65 -36.42
C LEU A 4 -23.83 11.70 -36.06
N TYR A 5 -23.08 11.23 -37.06
CA TYR A 5 -21.92 10.36 -36.81
C TYR A 5 -20.82 11.10 -36.10
N ILE A 6 -20.60 12.37 -36.41
CA ILE A 6 -19.58 13.18 -35.75
C ILE A 6 -19.94 13.36 -34.28
N VAL A 7 -21.20 13.65 -33.96
CA VAL A 7 -21.67 13.79 -32.59
C VAL A 7 -21.50 12.46 -31.84
N ALA A 8 -21.85 11.34 -32.47
CA ALA A 8 -21.69 10.03 -31.84
C ALA A 8 -20.22 9.73 -31.52
N ILE A 9 -19.30 10.05 -32.43
CA ILE A 9 -17.87 9.86 -32.22
C ILE A 9 -17.36 10.71 -31.05
N VAL A 10 -17.78 11.97 -30.99
CA VAL A 10 -17.38 12.88 -29.91
C VAL A 10 -17.85 12.35 -28.55
N ILE A 11 -19.10 11.90 -28.48
CA ILE A 11 -19.64 11.30 -27.24
C ILE A 11 -18.84 10.07 -26.84
N LEU A 12 -18.51 9.22 -27.80
CA LEU A 12 -17.71 8.01 -27.54
C LEU A 12 -16.33 8.37 -27.00
N LEU A 13 -15.64 9.35 -27.59
CA LEU A 13 -14.33 9.79 -27.14
C LEU A 13 -14.37 10.38 -25.74
N VAL A 14 -15.40 11.15 -25.44
CA VAL A 14 -15.57 11.71 -24.09
C VAL A 14 -15.80 10.58 -23.09
N ALA A 15 -16.64 9.60 -23.42
CA ALA A 15 -16.90 8.47 -22.54
C ALA A 15 -15.62 7.68 -22.26
N ILE A 16 -14.82 7.41 -23.28
CA ILE A 16 -13.53 6.71 -23.14
C ILE A 16 -12.59 7.54 -22.24
N GLY A 17 -12.53 8.83 -22.45
CA GLY A 17 -11.71 9.72 -21.63
C GLY A 17 -12.08 9.67 -20.15
N VAL A 18 -13.37 9.69 -19.86
CA VAL A 18 -13.87 9.59 -18.47
C VAL A 18 -13.49 8.24 -17.85
N ILE A 19 -13.64 7.16 -18.60
CA ILE A 19 -13.28 5.83 -18.13
C ILE A 19 -11.78 5.76 -17.79
N ILE A 20 -10.93 6.27 -18.67
CA ILE A 20 -9.49 6.28 -18.46
C ILE A 20 -9.12 7.10 -17.22
N MET A 21 -9.75 8.24 -17.03
CA MET A 21 -9.51 9.07 -15.84
C MET A 21 -9.93 8.37 -14.56
N THR A 22 -11.04 7.65 -14.61
CA THR A 22 -11.53 6.90 -13.45
C THR A 22 -10.60 5.75 -13.10
N LEU A 23 -10.08 5.04 -14.11
CA LEU A 23 -9.16 3.93 -13.88
C LEU A 23 -7.84 4.39 -13.26
N LYS A 24 -7.39 5.60 -13.59
CA LYS A 24 -6.15 6.14 -13.01
C LYS A 24 -6.25 6.41 -11.51
N LYS A 25 -7.44 6.49 -10.99
CA LYS A 25 -7.65 6.66 -9.55
C LYS A 25 -7.61 5.35 -8.79
N THR A 26 -7.50 4.24 -9.51
CA THR A 26 -7.40 2.95 -8.86
C THR A 26 -6.08 2.87 -8.11
N THR A 27 -6.15 2.46 -6.87
CA THR A 27 -4.96 2.32 -6.04
C THR A 27 -4.03 1.28 -6.65
N THR A 28 -2.83 1.70 -6.99
CA THR A 28 -1.83 0.85 -7.64
C THR A 28 -0.71 0.57 -6.66
N TYR A 29 -0.08 -0.59 -6.79
CA TYR A 29 1.14 -0.88 -6.04
C TYR A 29 2.23 0.10 -6.45
N SER A 30 2.84 0.72 -5.47
CA SER A 30 3.74 1.83 -5.67
C SER A 30 4.95 1.72 -4.76
N ASP A 31 5.78 2.73 -4.76
CA ASP A 31 6.92 2.81 -3.85
C ASP A 31 6.87 4.12 -3.06
N PHE A 32 7.80 4.25 -2.11
CA PHE A 32 7.83 5.45 -1.27
C PHE A 32 8.14 6.72 -2.05
N ALA A 33 8.97 6.62 -3.08
CA ALA A 33 9.33 7.79 -3.88
C ALA A 33 8.09 8.35 -4.60
N GLU A 34 7.28 7.48 -5.18
CA GLU A 34 6.05 7.90 -5.85
C GLU A 34 5.04 8.44 -4.86
N SER A 35 4.92 7.79 -3.71
CA SER A 35 4.04 8.25 -2.64
C SER A 35 4.46 9.60 -2.09
N ALA A 36 5.76 9.85 -1.94
CA ALA A 36 6.29 11.13 -1.49
C ALA A 36 6.04 12.25 -2.49
N ALA A 37 6.09 11.93 -3.78
CA ALA A 37 5.79 12.90 -4.84
C ALA A 37 4.30 13.27 -4.90
N ASN A 38 3.43 12.41 -4.37
CA ASN A 38 1.98 12.58 -4.39
C ASN A 38 1.41 12.47 -2.98
N GLN A 39 1.86 13.34 -2.09
CA GLN A 39 1.43 13.31 -0.69
C GLN A 39 -0.09 13.44 -0.57
N ASN A 40 -0.65 12.84 0.47
CA ASN A 40 -2.09 12.79 0.72
C ASN A 40 -2.89 11.96 -0.30
N THR A 41 -2.20 11.23 -1.17
CA THR A 41 -2.83 10.28 -2.09
C THR A 41 -2.62 8.87 -1.55
N GLU A 42 -3.67 8.07 -1.56
CA GLU A 42 -3.59 6.70 -1.06
C GLU A 42 -2.83 5.81 -2.04
N PHE A 43 -1.86 5.08 -1.51
CA PHE A 43 -1.06 4.12 -2.27
C PHE A 43 -0.97 2.80 -1.53
N HIS A 44 -0.73 1.74 -2.30
CA HIS A 44 -0.34 0.44 -1.76
C HIS A 44 1.18 0.31 -1.91
N ILE A 45 1.89 0.31 -0.80
CA ILE A 45 3.34 0.19 -0.79
C ILE A 45 3.72 -1.24 -0.41
N VAL A 46 4.50 -1.88 -1.24
CA VAL A 46 5.00 -3.23 -1.00
C VAL A 46 6.45 -3.17 -0.60
N GLY A 47 6.80 -3.82 0.48
CA GLY A 47 8.16 -3.83 0.96
C GLY A 47 8.41 -4.88 2.01
N LYS A 48 9.58 -4.77 2.66
CA LYS A 48 10.00 -5.69 3.72
C LYS A 48 10.32 -4.90 4.98
N LEU A 49 10.05 -5.52 6.13
CA LEU A 49 10.39 -4.93 7.41
C LEU A 49 11.90 -4.73 7.52
N ASP A 50 12.31 -3.52 7.88
CA ASP A 50 13.71 -3.25 8.18
C ASP A 50 13.97 -3.57 9.64
N LYS A 51 14.52 -4.74 9.89
CA LYS A 51 14.78 -5.22 11.25
C LYS A 51 15.96 -4.54 11.91
N THR A 52 16.74 -3.75 11.15
CA THR A 52 17.86 -2.99 11.71
C THR A 52 17.40 -1.73 12.40
N GLN A 53 16.16 -1.31 12.18
CA GLN A 53 15.56 -0.13 12.80
C GLN A 53 14.58 -0.53 13.89
N PRO A 54 14.41 0.32 14.92
CA PRO A 54 13.52 -0.02 16.02
C PRO A 54 12.05 0.02 15.64
N GLU A 55 11.29 -0.88 16.23
CA GLU A 55 9.83 -0.83 16.22
C GLU A 55 9.38 -0.14 17.50
N VAL A 56 8.34 0.66 17.40
CA VAL A 56 7.78 1.36 18.56
C VAL A 56 6.30 1.02 18.67
N TYR A 57 5.96 0.28 19.70
CA TYR A 57 4.58 -0.03 20.00
C TYR A 57 4.40 -0.05 21.51
N ASP A 58 3.60 0.87 22.02
CA ASP A 58 3.30 0.94 23.44
C ASP A 58 1.78 0.93 23.62
N PRO A 59 1.19 -0.23 23.89
CA PRO A 59 -0.26 -0.34 24.06
C PRO A 59 -0.76 0.37 25.34
N THR A 60 0.13 0.71 26.27
CA THR A 60 -0.29 1.46 27.45
C THR A 60 -0.53 2.93 27.14
N ILE A 61 0.11 3.45 26.08
CA ILE A 61 -0.08 4.83 25.63
C ILE A 61 -1.10 4.88 24.51
N ASN A 62 -0.94 4.06 23.48
CA ASN A 62 -1.83 4.04 22.34
C ASN A 62 -1.85 2.63 21.72
N THR A 63 -3.00 1.97 21.83
CA THR A 63 -3.16 0.62 21.28
C THR A 63 -3.30 0.60 19.77
N ASP A 64 -3.62 1.75 19.16
CA ASP A 64 -3.91 1.86 17.72
C ASP A 64 -2.81 2.59 16.97
N GLU A 65 -1.59 2.57 17.50
CA GLU A 65 -0.47 3.20 16.82
C GLU A 65 0.78 2.34 16.95
N PHE A 66 1.30 1.92 15.82
CA PHE A 66 2.49 1.09 15.76
C PHE A 66 3.44 1.65 14.70
N SER A 67 4.65 2.00 15.11
CA SER A 67 5.67 2.58 14.22
C SER A 67 6.77 1.57 13.93
N PHE A 68 7.17 1.53 12.67
CA PHE A 68 8.27 0.68 12.23
C PHE A 68 8.88 1.26 10.97
N TYR A 69 9.96 0.65 10.48
CA TYR A 69 10.60 1.06 9.24
C TYR A 69 10.42 -0.02 8.19
N LEU A 70 10.06 0.39 6.99
CA LEU A 70 9.85 -0.50 5.86
C LEU A 70 10.77 -0.11 4.72
N THR A 71 11.38 -1.11 4.09
CA THR A 71 12.17 -0.92 2.88
C THR A 71 11.35 -1.39 1.68
N ASP A 72 11.14 -0.50 0.73
CA ASP A 72 10.36 -0.83 -0.47
C ASP A 72 11.19 -1.64 -1.49
N ASN A 73 10.55 -1.99 -2.60
CA ASN A 73 11.20 -2.82 -3.63
C ASN A 73 12.36 -2.11 -4.34
N LYS A 74 12.47 -0.80 -4.19
CA LYS A 74 13.58 -0.02 -4.75
C LYS A 74 14.70 0.23 -3.76
N GLY A 75 14.58 -0.30 -2.54
CA GLY A 75 15.59 -0.16 -1.51
C GLY A 75 15.48 1.11 -0.67
N LEU A 76 14.40 1.86 -0.81
CA LEU A 76 14.19 3.06 -0.01
C LEU A 76 13.49 2.73 1.29
N THR A 77 14.09 3.13 2.41
CA THR A 77 13.55 2.88 3.75
C THR A 77 12.90 4.13 4.29
N ARG A 78 11.68 3.99 4.81
CA ARG A 78 10.95 5.10 5.43
C ARG A 78 10.23 4.63 6.68
N GLN A 79 10.05 5.56 7.59
CA GLN A 79 9.25 5.32 8.79
C GLN A 79 7.79 5.18 8.42
N VAL A 80 7.14 4.19 9.01
CA VAL A 80 5.72 3.93 8.82
C VAL A 80 5.03 4.01 10.17
N VAL A 81 3.91 4.70 10.21
CA VAL A 81 3.03 4.72 11.37
C VAL A 81 1.73 4.04 10.97
N LEU A 82 1.50 2.87 11.53
CA LEU A 82 0.27 2.12 11.31
C LEU A 82 -0.76 2.56 12.36
N HIS A 83 -1.89 3.04 11.92
CA HIS A 83 -2.96 3.49 12.80
C HIS A 83 -3.85 2.33 13.23
N LYS A 84 -3.21 1.25 13.65
CA LYS A 84 -3.83 0.06 14.20
C LYS A 84 -2.87 -0.59 15.18
N SER A 85 -3.38 -1.52 15.97
CA SER A 85 -2.52 -2.29 16.88
C SER A 85 -1.53 -3.14 16.08
N LYS A 86 -0.41 -3.48 16.72
CA LYS A 86 0.61 -4.32 16.08
C LYS A 86 -0.01 -5.66 15.66
N PRO A 87 0.09 -6.01 14.36
CA PRO A 87 -0.49 -7.26 13.88
C PRO A 87 0.21 -8.47 14.48
N GLN A 88 -0.56 -9.52 14.67
CA GLN A 88 0.00 -10.81 15.05
C GLN A 88 0.90 -11.33 13.92
N ASP A 89 2.01 -11.95 14.28
CA ASP A 89 2.99 -12.48 13.33
C ASP A 89 3.66 -11.42 12.44
N PHE A 90 3.62 -10.15 12.86
CA PHE A 90 4.25 -9.07 12.12
C PHE A 90 5.74 -9.34 11.86
N ASP A 91 6.45 -9.79 12.88
CA ASP A 91 7.89 -10.03 12.78
C ASP A 91 8.26 -11.24 11.92
N LYS A 92 7.29 -12.09 11.62
CA LYS A 92 7.48 -13.28 10.80
C LYS A 92 7.11 -13.07 9.34
N SER A 93 6.61 -11.89 8.99
CA SER A 93 6.21 -11.61 7.62
C SER A 93 7.42 -11.45 6.71
N GLU A 94 7.34 -12.01 5.51
CA GLU A 94 8.36 -11.83 4.49
C GLU A 94 8.11 -10.58 3.67
N GLN A 95 6.85 -10.26 3.46
CA GLN A 95 6.46 -9.12 2.65
C GLN A 95 5.30 -8.41 3.31
N ILE A 96 5.35 -7.09 3.28
CA ILE A 96 4.34 -6.25 3.89
C ILE A 96 3.75 -5.35 2.81
N VAL A 97 2.43 -5.27 2.76
CA VAL A 97 1.72 -4.33 1.91
C VAL A 97 1.03 -3.32 2.81
N LEU A 98 1.36 -2.05 2.62
CA LEU A 98 0.77 -0.95 3.39
C LEU A 98 -0.21 -0.19 2.52
N ILE A 99 -1.32 0.16 3.11
CA ILE A 99 -2.36 0.96 2.45
C ILE A 99 -2.48 2.26 3.22
N GLY A 100 -2.12 3.36 2.60
CA GLY A 100 -2.14 4.64 3.27
C GLY A 100 -1.55 5.77 2.44
N LYS A 101 -1.07 6.80 3.13
CA LYS A 101 -0.60 8.04 2.50
C LYS A 101 0.73 8.45 3.07
N MET A 102 1.55 9.08 2.23
CA MET A 102 2.79 9.70 2.67
C MET A 102 2.50 11.12 3.14
N GLN A 103 3.02 11.46 4.32
CA GLN A 103 2.96 12.82 4.85
C GLN A 103 4.28 13.13 5.54
N ASN A 104 4.95 14.19 5.10
CA ASN A 104 6.20 14.68 5.72
C ASN A 104 7.24 13.56 5.92
N ASP A 105 7.50 12.79 4.86
CA ASP A 105 8.47 11.68 4.85
C ASP A 105 8.10 10.49 5.76
N VAL A 106 6.90 10.49 6.33
CA VAL A 106 6.37 9.39 7.12
C VAL A 106 5.15 8.84 6.41
N PHE A 107 5.12 7.51 6.23
CA PHE A 107 3.99 6.87 5.61
C PHE A 107 2.96 6.50 6.68
N HIS A 108 1.79 7.10 6.59
CA HIS A 108 0.68 6.83 7.51
C HIS A 108 -0.21 5.76 6.92
N ALA A 109 -0.10 4.55 7.44
CA ALA A 109 -0.86 3.40 6.96
C ALA A 109 -2.17 3.29 7.72
N ASN A 110 -3.25 3.10 6.98
CA ASN A 110 -4.58 2.84 7.55
C ASN A 110 -4.85 1.34 7.65
N ASP A 111 -4.14 0.55 6.85
CA ASP A 111 -4.30 -0.89 6.84
C ASP A 111 -2.99 -1.55 6.43
N ILE A 112 -2.88 -2.84 6.72
CA ILE A 112 -1.68 -3.60 6.45
C ILE A 112 -2.05 -5.03 6.07
N LEU A 113 -1.33 -5.56 5.10
CA LEU A 113 -1.44 -6.96 4.71
C LEU A 113 -0.07 -7.61 4.87
N LEU A 114 -0.03 -8.74 5.53
CA LEU A 114 1.21 -9.47 5.78
C LEU A 114 1.22 -10.75 4.96
N LYS A 115 2.34 -10.99 4.30
CA LYS A 115 2.55 -12.24 3.58
C LYS A 115 3.56 -13.08 4.35
N CYS A 116 3.12 -14.23 4.80
CA CYS A 116 3.95 -15.16 5.53
C CYS A 116 4.76 -16.02 4.56
N PRO A 117 5.87 -16.62 5.03
CA PRO A 117 6.66 -17.50 4.18
C PRO A 117 5.85 -18.66 3.59
N SER A 118 6.17 -19.03 2.37
CA SER A 118 5.51 -20.14 1.70
C SER A 118 5.70 -21.47 2.42
N LYS A 119 6.72 -21.58 3.25
CA LYS A 119 6.91 -22.74 4.12
C LYS A 119 5.69 -23.02 4.99
N TYR A 120 5.04 -21.98 5.42
CA TYR A 120 3.86 -22.10 6.27
C TYR A 120 2.74 -22.84 5.54
N ASN A 121 2.54 -22.51 4.27
CA ASN A 121 1.53 -23.15 3.46
C ASN A 121 1.89 -24.61 3.17
N GLN A 122 3.15 -24.93 3.07
CA GLN A 122 3.61 -26.30 2.86
C GLN A 122 3.44 -27.15 4.11
N ALA A 123 3.64 -26.56 5.27
CA ALA A 123 3.49 -27.29 6.52
C ALA A 123 2.04 -27.71 6.77
N ALA A 124 1.08 -26.89 6.39
CA ALA A 124 -0.33 -27.19 6.60
C ALA A 124 -0.77 -28.50 5.91
N PRO A 125 -0.47 -28.73 4.63
CA PRO A 125 -0.84 -29.99 4.00
C PRO A 125 -0.06 -31.18 4.53
N GLN A 126 1.10 -30.96 5.10
CA GLN A 126 1.94 -32.04 5.61
C GLN A 126 1.48 -32.60 6.94
N ILE A 127 0.60 -31.93 7.58
CA ILE A 127 0.10 -32.32 8.89
C ILE A 127 -0.78 -33.55 8.82
N GLN A 128 -1.29 -33.87 7.68
CA GLN A 128 -2.16 -35.05 7.51
C GLN A 128 -1.47 -36.34 7.78
#